data_4c415069b8089d01efeeb03d8b5f984c
#
_entry.id   4c415069b8089d01efeeb03d8b5f984c
#
_cell.length_a   1.000
_cell.length_b   1.000
_cell.length_c   1.000
_cell.angle_alpha   90.00
_cell.angle_beta   90.00
_cell.angle_gamma   90.00
#
_symmetry.space_group_name_H-M   'P 1'
#
loop_
_entity.id
_entity.type
_entity.pdbx_description
1 polymer ?
#
loop_
_entity_poly.entity_id
_entity_poly.type
_entity_poly.pdbx_seq_one_letter_code
_entity_poly.pdbx_strand_id
1 'polypeptide(L)'
;MPTGAAALHESGKPRADARPGSLSRRQETLGQRERVLAVAAGVLARKGFDRARLRDVAEAAGVSIGLLQNYFETRDDMLEQAFSRMCDELIRRWREHAASASDPWERLAVLMEELMNEPDPRAHSVTWVEFCSSASRYPQLRPPVARVYETWRQILVEAVEEGVSLGIFEPTMPVIDVADGINAVVDGLHMAMAAGNEFMNEDRFLHLALSIASELTGYRGSSSRPEERHRAGGVGRNGPSGPASSGSSRRRSACGRAAG
;
A
#
# COMPACT_ATOMS: atom_id res chain seq x y z
N MET A 1 46.69 -16.01 68.76
CA MET A 1 45.56 -15.84 69.65
C MET A 1 44.92 -14.50 69.38
N PRO A 2 43.60 -14.42 69.40
CA PRO A 2 42.59 -14.87 68.49
C PRO A 2 41.72 -13.69 68.08
N THR A 3 40.65 -14.01 67.35
CA THR A 3 39.33 -13.42 67.29
C THR A 3 39.03 -12.97 65.89
N GLY A 4 38.17 -13.51 65.13
CA GLY A 4 36.76 -13.77 65.39
C GLY A 4 35.96 -12.63 64.79
N ALA A 5 35.68 -12.63 63.45
CA ALA A 5 34.78 -11.69 62.89
C ALA A 5 33.63 -12.43 62.19
N ALA A 6 32.45 -12.21 62.73
CA ALA A 6 31.17 -12.76 62.29
C ALA A 6 30.79 -12.26 60.91
N ALA A 7 30.38 -13.17 60.05
CA ALA A 7 29.71 -12.87 58.79
C ALA A 7 28.26 -12.46 59.04
N LEU A 8 27.88 -11.27 58.62
CA LEU A 8 26.51 -10.84 58.49
C LEU A 8 25.97 -11.29 57.15
N HIS A 9 25.08 -12.24 57.18
CA HIS A 9 24.24 -12.69 56.10
C HIS A 9 23.18 -11.62 55.83
N GLU A 10 23.35 -10.83 54.80
CA GLU A 10 22.23 -10.04 54.25
C GLU A 10 21.49 -10.92 53.24
N SER A 11 20.33 -11.40 53.70
CA SER A 11 19.34 -12.07 52.87
C SER A 11 18.67 -11.03 51.96
N GLY A 12 19.13 -10.92 50.73
CA GLY A 12 18.43 -10.18 49.67
C GLY A 12 17.10 -10.86 49.37
N LYS A 13 15.99 -10.23 49.76
CA LYS A 13 14.64 -10.61 49.32
C LYS A 13 14.57 -10.53 47.81
N PRO A 14 14.09 -11.57 47.12
CA PRO A 14 13.78 -11.46 45.69
C PRO A 14 12.63 -10.45 45.52
N ARG A 15 12.84 -9.49 44.62
CA ARG A 15 11.81 -8.54 44.21
C ARG A 15 10.62 -9.28 43.63
N ALA A 16 9.47 -8.96 44.15
CA ALA A 16 8.17 -9.52 43.87
C ALA A 16 7.88 -9.66 42.37
N ASP A 17 7.43 -10.85 42.03
CA ASP A 17 6.81 -11.27 40.78
C ASP A 17 5.82 -10.24 40.25
N ALA A 18 6.02 -9.83 38.99
CA ALA A 18 5.00 -9.14 38.24
C ALA A 18 3.79 -10.09 38.13
N ARG A 19 2.67 -9.70 38.73
CA ARG A 19 1.43 -10.48 38.75
C ARG A 19 1.00 -10.86 37.33
N PRO A 20 0.73 -12.14 37.01
CA PRO A 20 0.36 -12.60 35.66
C PRO A 20 -0.78 -11.80 35.01
N GLY A 21 -1.73 -11.31 35.80
CA GLY A 21 -2.86 -10.49 35.33
C GLY A 21 -2.51 -9.06 34.89
N SER A 22 -1.30 -8.56 35.19
CA SER A 22 -0.87 -7.21 34.76
C SER A 22 -0.30 -7.22 33.33
N LEU A 23 0.36 -8.29 32.93
CA LEU A 23 0.90 -8.49 31.58
C LEU A 23 -0.24 -8.72 30.57
N SER A 24 -1.23 -9.55 30.92
CA SER A 24 -2.41 -9.81 30.09
C SER A 24 -3.21 -8.53 29.83
N ARG A 25 -3.50 -7.76 30.88
CA ARG A 25 -4.25 -6.51 30.79
C ARG A 25 -3.51 -5.45 29.97
N ARG A 26 -2.17 -5.39 30.08
CA ARG A 26 -1.34 -4.49 29.26
C ARG A 26 -1.34 -4.91 27.79
N GLN A 27 -1.29 -6.20 27.50
CA GLN A 27 -1.38 -6.72 26.13
C GLN A 27 -2.75 -6.46 25.50
N GLU A 28 -3.84 -6.64 26.24
CA GLU A 28 -5.20 -6.31 25.80
C GLU A 28 -5.34 -4.82 25.49
N THR A 29 -4.81 -3.95 26.36
CA THR A 29 -4.83 -2.49 26.16
C THR A 29 -4.03 -2.08 24.92
N LEU A 30 -2.84 -2.66 24.72
CA LEU A 30 -2.03 -2.41 23.51
C LEU A 30 -2.75 -2.88 22.24
N GLY A 31 -3.33 -4.08 22.27
CA GLY A 31 -4.10 -4.60 21.14
C GLY A 31 -5.35 -3.77 20.82
N GLN A 32 -6.01 -3.19 21.84
CA GLN A 32 -7.14 -2.31 21.63
C GLN A 32 -6.72 -0.95 21.04
N ARG A 33 -5.62 -0.38 21.54
CA ARG A 33 -5.05 0.88 21.01
C ARG A 33 -4.66 0.71 19.53
N GLU A 34 -4.03 -0.41 19.17
CA GLU A 34 -3.67 -0.74 17.79
C GLU A 34 -4.89 -0.87 16.86
N ARG A 35 -5.97 -1.50 17.34
CA ARG A 35 -7.23 -1.54 16.59
C ARG A 35 -7.81 -0.15 16.36
N VAL A 36 -7.77 0.72 17.37
CA VAL A 36 -8.23 2.10 17.26
C VAL A 36 -7.39 2.86 16.22
N LEU A 37 -6.06 2.71 16.21
CA LEU A 37 -5.18 3.34 15.22
C LEU A 37 -5.49 2.84 13.79
N ALA A 38 -5.75 1.56 13.60
CA ALA A 38 -6.15 1.02 12.29
C ALA A 38 -7.48 1.62 11.81
N VAL A 39 -8.46 1.78 12.71
CA VAL A 39 -9.75 2.44 12.39
C VAL A 39 -9.55 3.93 12.12
N ALA A 40 -8.71 4.61 12.91
CA ALA A 40 -8.37 6.03 12.72
C ALA A 40 -7.72 6.27 11.36
N ALA A 41 -6.84 5.36 10.92
CA ALA A 41 -6.25 5.36 9.59
C ALA A 41 -7.32 5.31 8.49
N GLY A 42 -8.31 4.42 8.59
CA GLY A 42 -9.42 4.35 7.65
C GLY A 42 -10.33 5.60 7.66
N VAL A 43 -10.54 6.24 8.82
CA VAL A 43 -11.25 7.52 8.92
C VAL A 43 -10.46 8.64 8.27
N LEU A 44 -9.14 8.67 8.51
CA LEU A 44 -8.22 9.64 7.93
C LEU A 44 -8.20 9.55 6.39
N ALA A 45 -8.10 8.34 5.84
CA ALA A 45 -8.13 8.09 4.40
C ALA A 45 -9.41 8.64 3.74
N ARG A 46 -10.57 8.45 4.38
CA ARG A 46 -11.85 8.91 3.83
C ARG A 46 -12.15 10.39 4.01
N LYS A 47 -11.72 11.00 5.12
CA LYS A 47 -12.08 12.38 5.49
C LYS A 47 -10.96 13.40 5.31
N GLY A 48 -9.71 12.93 5.18
CA GLY A 48 -8.52 13.77 5.23
C GLY A 48 -8.21 14.26 6.65
N PHE A 49 -6.99 14.79 6.84
CA PHE A 49 -6.50 15.23 8.14
C PHE A 49 -7.34 16.35 8.75
N ASP A 50 -7.80 17.30 7.94
CA ASP A 50 -8.54 18.48 8.40
C ASP A 50 -9.92 18.14 8.97
N ARG A 51 -10.62 17.17 8.39
CA ARG A 51 -12.02 16.88 8.69
C ARG A 51 -12.23 15.68 9.62
N ALA A 52 -11.24 14.81 9.79
CA ALA A 52 -11.33 13.68 10.71
C ALA A 52 -11.40 14.16 12.16
N ARG A 53 -12.38 13.70 12.94
CA ARG A 53 -12.60 14.10 14.34
C ARG A 53 -12.57 12.89 15.27
N LEU A 54 -12.27 13.11 16.57
CA LEU A 54 -12.30 12.05 17.58
C LEU A 54 -13.61 11.27 17.58
N ARG A 55 -14.76 11.96 17.43
CA ARG A 55 -16.07 11.31 17.37
C ARG A 55 -16.22 10.34 16.18
N ASP A 56 -15.62 10.69 15.05
CA ASP A 56 -15.70 9.84 13.83
C ASP A 56 -14.94 8.53 14.06
N VAL A 57 -13.79 8.61 14.74
CA VAL A 57 -12.99 7.44 15.09
C VAL A 57 -13.67 6.63 16.21
N ALA A 58 -14.21 7.29 17.24
CA ALA A 58 -14.92 6.63 18.32
C ALA A 58 -16.12 5.82 17.79
N GLU A 59 -16.93 6.42 16.91
CA GLU A 59 -18.07 5.78 16.27
C GLU A 59 -17.63 4.60 15.40
N ALA A 60 -16.64 4.80 14.54
CA ALA A 60 -16.13 3.76 13.64
C ALA A 60 -15.44 2.60 14.40
N ALA A 61 -14.80 2.87 15.53
CA ALA A 61 -14.14 1.86 16.35
C ALA A 61 -15.08 1.18 17.38
N GLY A 62 -16.30 1.68 17.55
CA GLY A 62 -17.23 1.19 18.56
C GLY A 62 -16.77 1.44 20.00
N VAL A 63 -16.08 2.55 20.24
CA VAL A 63 -15.53 2.90 21.56
C VAL A 63 -16.00 4.29 22.02
N SER A 64 -15.86 4.57 23.32
CA SER A 64 -16.17 5.91 23.84
C SER A 64 -15.05 6.91 23.51
N ILE A 65 -15.41 8.21 23.38
CA ILE A 65 -14.44 9.28 23.24
C ILE A 65 -13.48 9.31 24.44
N GLY A 66 -13.98 9.04 25.66
CA GLY A 66 -13.14 8.98 26.86
C GLY A 66 -12.05 7.90 26.79
N LEU A 67 -12.33 6.77 26.11
CA LEU A 67 -11.30 5.74 25.88
C LEU A 67 -10.21 6.26 24.93
N LEU A 68 -10.58 6.99 23.88
CA LEU A 68 -9.61 7.60 22.96
C LEU A 68 -8.72 8.60 23.70
N GLN A 69 -9.28 9.43 24.57
CA GLN A 69 -8.56 10.40 25.39
C GLN A 69 -7.62 9.74 26.42
N ASN A 70 -7.85 8.48 26.78
CA ASN A 70 -6.91 7.72 27.61
C ASN A 70 -5.71 7.18 26.81
N TYR A 71 -5.85 7.05 25.49
CA TYR A 71 -4.80 6.53 24.62
C TYR A 71 -3.98 7.61 23.92
N PHE A 72 -4.58 8.77 23.65
CA PHE A 72 -4.01 9.83 22.84
C PHE A 72 -4.21 11.18 23.55
N GLU A 73 -3.16 12.00 23.57
CA GLU A 73 -3.19 13.30 24.22
C GLU A 73 -4.14 14.27 23.51
N THR A 74 -4.12 14.24 22.17
CA THR A 74 -4.95 15.10 21.34
C THR A 74 -5.51 14.35 20.14
N ARG A 75 -6.46 14.98 19.44
CA ARG A 75 -6.93 14.51 18.12
C ARG A 75 -5.78 14.41 17.12
N ASP A 76 -4.91 15.41 17.08
CA ASP A 76 -3.82 15.50 16.12
C ASP A 76 -2.75 14.45 16.40
N ASP A 77 -2.42 14.21 17.69
CA ASP A 77 -1.55 13.09 18.10
C ASP A 77 -2.09 11.73 17.62
N MET A 78 -3.39 11.48 17.80
CA MET A 78 -4.01 10.24 17.31
C MET A 78 -3.91 10.11 15.78
N LEU A 79 -4.21 11.18 15.04
CA LEU A 79 -4.19 11.15 13.58
C LEU A 79 -2.78 11.05 13.01
N GLU A 80 -1.80 11.68 13.65
CA GLU A 80 -0.38 11.56 13.29
C GLU A 80 0.12 10.12 13.46
N GLN A 81 -0.21 9.48 14.59
CA GLN A 81 0.13 8.08 14.82
C GLN A 81 -0.58 7.14 13.84
N ALA A 82 -1.85 7.39 13.53
CA ALA A 82 -2.61 6.63 12.54
C ALA A 82 -1.99 6.78 11.14
N PHE A 83 -1.58 7.99 10.77
CA PHE A 83 -0.90 8.30 9.52
C PHE A 83 0.46 7.57 9.42
N SER A 84 1.29 7.67 10.48
CA SER A 84 2.57 6.97 10.52
C SER A 84 2.40 5.46 10.36
N ARG A 85 1.40 4.87 11.04
CA ARG A 85 1.07 3.45 10.91
C ARG A 85 0.69 3.06 9.48
N MET A 86 -0.10 3.89 8.78
CA MET A 86 -0.44 3.63 7.37
C MET A 86 0.80 3.62 6.49
N CYS A 87 1.70 4.58 6.68
CA CYS A 87 2.97 4.62 5.96
C CYS A 87 3.82 3.38 6.23
N ASP A 88 3.93 2.97 7.50
CA ASP A 88 4.71 1.79 7.89
C ASP A 88 4.13 0.49 7.29
N GLU A 89 2.79 0.37 7.23
CA GLU A 89 2.11 -0.77 6.61
C GLU A 89 2.32 -0.82 5.10
N LEU A 90 2.27 0.34 4.42
CA LEU A 90 2.55 0.46 2.99
C LEU A 90 4.00 0.04 2.68
N ILE A 91 4.97 0.54 3.45
CA ILE A 91 6.38 0.16 3.34
C ILE A 91 6.57 -1.34 3.53
N ARG A 92 5.90 -1.94 4.51
CA ARG A 92 5.98 -3.38 4.78
C ARG A 92 5.49 -4.18 3.58
N ARG A 93 4.32 -3.84 3.03
CA ARG A 93 3.75 -4.52 1.85
C ARG A 93 4.69 -4.45 0.65
N TRP A 94 5.24 -3.28 0.35
CA TRP A 94 6.18 -3.13 -0.77
C TRP A 94 7.42 -3.99 -0.61
N ARG A 95 8.01 -4.04 0.59
CA ARG A 95 9.17 -4.90 0.86
C ARG A 95 8.86 -6.38 0.69
N GLU A 96 7.69 -6.81 1.15
CA GLU A 96 7.23 -8.20 1.00
C GLU A 96 7.03 -8.56 -0.48
N HIS A 97 6.37 -7.71 -1.27
CA HIS A 97 6.19 -7.92 -2.70
C HIS A 97 7.52 -7.90 -3.46
N ALA A 98 8.38 -6.93 -3.19
CA ALA A 98 9.71 -6.86 -3.79
C ALA A 98 10.54 -8.12 -3.51
N ALA A 99 10.45 -8.67 -2.28
CA ALA A 99 11.16 -9.88 -1.88
C ALA A 99 10.59 -11.17 -2.51
N SER A 100 9.35 -11.15 -2.98
CA SER A 100 8.71 -12.32 -3.64
C SER A 100 9.07 -12.47 -5.11
N ALA A 101 9.62 -11.43 -5.73
CA ALA A 101 9.95 -11.41 -7.15
C ALA A 101 11.20 -12.23 -7.45
N SER A 102 11.20 -12.94 -8.59
CA SER A 102 12.27 -13.84 -9.00
C SER A 102 13.39 -13.13 -9.78
N ASP A 103 13.10 -11.99 -10.40
CA ASP A 103 14.05 -11.20 -11.18
C ASP A 103 13.76 -9.68 -11.03
N PRO A 104 14.72 -8.81 -11.43
CA PRO A 104 14.58 -7.36 -11.28
C PRO A 104 13.39 -6.75 -12.03
N TRP A 105 13.03 -7.25 -13.20
CA TRP A 105 11.87 -6.76 -13.94
C TRP A 105 10.57 -7.17 -13.28
N GLU A 106 10.46 -8.43 -12.84
CA GLU A 106 9.31 -8.89 -12.07
C GLU A 106 9.14 -8.09 -10.80
N ARG A 107 10.26 -7.70 -10.13
CA ARG A 107 10.20 -6.84 -8.95
C ARG A 107 9.57 -5.48 -9.23
N LEU A 108 9.92 -4.84 -10.35
CA LEU A 108 9.27 -3.59 -10.76
C LEU A 108 7.79 -3.83 -11.09
N ALA A 109 7.46 -4.92 -11.79
CA ALA A 109 6.09 -5.23 -12.19
C ALA A 109 5.17 -5.47 -10.99
N VAL A 110 5.57 -6.32 -10.03
CA VAL A 110 4.75 -6.61 -8.84
C VAL A 110 4.56 -5.39 -7.95
N LEU A 111 5.53 -4.46 -7.92
CA LEU A 111 5.40 -3.21 -7.19
C LEU A 111 4.35 -2.29 -7.85
N MET A 112 4.31 -2.21 -9.18
CA MET A 112 3.30 -1.41 -9.89
C MET A 112 1.90 -2.05 -9.76
N GLU A 113 1.82 -3.38 -9.85
CA GLU A 113 0.57 -4.13 -9.64
C GLU A 113 0.02 -3.90 -8.23
N GLU A 114 0.87 -3.88 -7.20
CA GLU A 114 0.46 -3.65 -5.80
C GLU A 114 -0.19 -2.28 -5.60
N LEU A 115 0.23 -1.25 -6.35
CA LEU A 115 -0.38 0.09 -6.27
C LEU A 115 -1.85 0.09 -6.71
N MET A 116 -2.24 -0.87 -7.55
CA MET A 116 -3.59 -1.01 -8.08
C MET A 116 -4.36 -2.20 -7.49
N ASN A 117 -3.71 -2.99 -6.62
CA ASN A 117 -4.30 -4.17 -5.98
C ASN A 117 -5.17 -3.79 -4.76
N GLU A 118 -6.06 -2.83 -4.94
CA GLU A 118 -6.99 -2.35 -3.93
C GLU A 118 -8.44 -2.49 -4.45
N PRO A 119 -9.43 -2.74 -3.59
CA PRO A 119 -10.83 -2.85 -4.01
C PRO A 119 -11.36 -1.61 -4.74
N ASP A 120 -10.79 -0.45 -4.46
CA ASP A 120 -11.06 0.83 -5.13
C ASP A 120 -9.73 1.57 -5.38
N PRO A 121 -9.06 1.33 -6.52
CA PRO A 121 -7.80 1.97 -6.87
C PRO A 121 -7.87 3.50 -6.94
N ARG A 122 -9.04 4.05 -7.30
CA ARG A 122 -9.25 5.49 -7.28
C ARG A 122 -9.26 6.04 -5.86
N ALA A 123 -9.97 5.40 -4.94
CA ALA A 123 -9.97 5.80 -3.53
C ALA A 123 -8.57 5.70 -2.91
N HIS A 124 -7.78 4.69 -3.30
CA HIS A 124 -6.37 4.59 -2.95
C HIS A 124 -5.57 5.81 -3.44
N SER A 125 -5.71 6.15 -4.71
CA SER A 125 -5.04 7.31 -5.32
C SER A 125 -5.46 8.63 -4.66
N VAL A 126 -6.75 8.82 -4.35
CA VAL A 126 -7.24 9.98 -3.59
C VAL A 126 -6.58 10.05 -2.22
N THR A 127 -6.45 8.92 -1.54
CA THR A 127 -5.81 8.84 -0.22
C THR A 127 -4.33 9.23 -0.29
N TRP A 128 -3.60 8.74 -1.29
CA TRP A 128 -2.19 9.09 -1.50
C TRP A 128 -2.00 10.59 -1.75
N VAL A 129 -2.78 11.16 -2.66
CA VAL A 129 -2.74 12.61 -2.96
C VAL A 129 -3.08 13.44 -1.74
N GLU A 130 -4.09 13.04 -0.94
CA GLU A 130 -4.44 13.73 0.30
C GLU A 130 -3.31 13.65 1.35
N PHE A 131 -2.56 12.55 1.40
CA PHE A 131 -1.40 12.42 2.29
C PHE A 131 -0.30 13.39 1.91
N CYS A 132 0.10 13.44 0.64
CA CYS A 132 1.10 14.37 0.16
C CYS A 132 0.68 15.83 0.39
N SER A 133 -0.59 16.15 0.11
CA SER A 133 -1.19 17.46 0.35
C SER A 133 -1.20 17.81 1.85
N SER A 134 -1.58 16.89 2.72
CA SER A 134 -1.57 17.09 4.17
C SER A 134 -0.16 17.34 4.69
N ALA A 135 0.84 16.58 4.25
CA ALA A 135 2.24 16.77 4.65
C ALA A 135 2.79 18.14 4.23
N SER A 136 2.28 18.75 3.15
CA SER A 136 2.67 20.09 2.76
C SER A 136 2.17 21.16 3.75
N ARG A 137 1.00 20.96 4.35
CA ARG A 137 0.35 21.87 5.33
C ARG A 137 0.78 21.60 6.77
N TYR A 138 1.02 20.34 7.13
CA TYR A 138 1.28 19.87 8.50
C TYR A 138 2.71 19.31 8.61
N PRO A 139 3.70 20.09 9.12
CA PRO A 139 5.11 19.68 9.16
C PRO A 139 5.35 18.35 9.88
N GLN A 140 4.55 18.02 10.90
CA GLN A 140 4.66 16.76 11.65
C GLN A 140 4.34 15.52 10.81
N LEU A 141 3.62 15.65 9.68
CA LEU A 141 3.34 14.55 8.76
C LEU A 141 4.44 14.32 7.72
N ARG A 142 5.41 15.23 7.60
CA ARG A 142 6.51 15.11 6.62
C ARG A 142 7.42 13.91 6.88
N PRO A 143 7.84 13.60 8.13
CA PRO A 143 8.74 12.48 8.36
C PRO A 143 8.16 11.12 7.90
N PRO A 144 6.91 10.73 8.22
CA PRO A 144 6.35 9.48 7.70
C PRO A 144 6.23 9.45 6.18
N VAL A 145 5.84 10.55 5.51
CA VAL A 145 5.81 10.64 4.04
C VAL A 145 7.21 10.50 3.44
N ALA A 146 8.20 11.19 4.01
CA ALA A 146 9.58 11.09 3.57
C ALA A 146 10.09 9.64 3.64
N ARG A 147 9.77 8.88 4.71
CA ARG A 147 10.12 7.45 4.80
C ARG A 147 9.47 6.61 3.69
N VAL A 148 8.23 6.92 3.31
CA VAL A 148 7.56 6.23 2.19
C VAL A 148 8.33 6.46 0.90
N TYR A 149 8.61 7.72 0.54
CA TYR A 149 9.36 8.07 -0.66
C TYR A 149 10.77 7.47 -0.67
N GLU A 150 11.49 7.56 0.44
CA GLU A 150 12.85 7.01 0.57
C GLU A 150 12.86 5.50 0.40
N THR A 151 11.92 4.79 1.03
CA THR A 151 11.84 3.32 0.92
C THR A 151 11.45 2.89 -0.49
N TRP A 152 10.47 3.54 -1.11
CA TRP A 152 10.08 3.27 -2.49
C TRP A 152 11.25 3.45 -3.44
N ARG A 153 11.93 4.62 -3.35
CA ARG A 153 13.12 4.93 -4.12
C ARG A 153 14.21 3.89 -3.94
N GLN A 154 14.50 3.48 -2.70
CA GLN A 154 15.50 2.46 -2.41
C GLN A 154 15.17 1.13 -3.07
N ILE A 155 13.92 0.65 -3.00
CA ILE A 155 13.50 -0.60 -3.65
C ILE A 155 13.68 -0.51 -5.17
N LEU A 156 13.33 0.63 -5.78
CA LEU A 156 13.53 0.85 -7.22
C LEU A 156 15.01 0.87 -7.58
N VAL A 157 15.86 1.58 -6.83
CA VAL A 157 17.31 1.63 -7.04
C VAL A 157 17.90 0.22 -6.97
N GLU A 158 17.61 -0.55 -5.93
CA GLU A 158 18.09 -1.92 -5.75
C GLU A 158 17.68 -2.83 -6.94
N ALA A 159 16.43 -2.72 -7.39
CA ALA A 159 15.97 -3.48 -8.53
C ALA A 159 16.70 -3.09 -9.83
N VAL A 160 16.92 -1.79 -10.06
CA VAL A 160 17.60 -1.31 -11.27
C VAL A 160 19.09 -1.65 -11.25
N GLU A 161 19.78 -1.49 -10.11
CA GLU A 161 21.19 -1.88 -9.94
C GLU A 161 21.40 -3.37 -10.19
N GLU A 162 20.55 -4.22 -9.61
CA GLU A 162 20.59 -5.67 -9.85
C GLU A 162 20.36 -5.99 -11.32
N GLY A 163 19.36 -5.37 -11.97
CA GLY A 163 19.07 -5.56 -13.38
C GLY A 163 20.22 -5.15 -14.29
N VAL A 164 20.92 -4.06 -13.98
CA VAL A 164 22.14 -3.65 -14.68
C VAL A 164 23.27 -4.64 -14.47
N SER A 165 23.47 -5.12 -13.24
CA SER A 165 24.54 -6.10 -12.93
C SER A 165 24.34 -7.44 -13.65
N LEU A 166 23.08 -7.83 -13.89
CA LEU A 166 22.70 -9.05 -14.62
C LEU A 166 22.60 -8.85 -16.14
N GLY A 167 22.81 -7.62 -16.64
CA GLY A 167 22.64 -7.29 -18.05
C GLY A 167 21.20 -7.33 -18.56
N ILE A 168 20.22 -7.29 -17.66
CA ILE A 168 18.79 -7.25 -17.97
C ILE A 168 18.37 -5.82 -18.33
N PHE A 169 18.96 -4.81 -17.67
CA PHE A 169 18.71 -3.40 -17.87
C PHE A 169 19.93 -2.68 -18.46
N GLU A 170 19.66 -1.71 -19.34
CA GLU A 170 20.68 -0.86 -19.97
C GLU A 170 20.19 0.61 -19.97
N PRO A 171 20.09 1.24 -18.77
CA PRO A 171 19.60 2.61 -18.68
C PRO A 171 20.58 3.61 -19.32
N THR A 172 20.05 4.69 -19.89
CA THR A 172 20.84 5.77 -20.49
C THR A 172 21.16 6.91 -19.53
N MET A 173 20.65 6.83 -18.29
CA MET A 173 20.85 7.82 -17.22
C MET A 173 21.28 7.12 -15.92
N PRO A 174 21.77 7.85 -14.91
CA PRO A 174 22.10 7.28 -13.61
C PRO A 174 20.94 6.52 -12.99
N VAL A 175 21.22 5.40 -12.33
CA VAL A 175 20.19 4.53 -11.71
C VAL A 175 19.27 5.32 -10.78
N ILE A 176 19.82 6.28 -10.04
CA ILE A 176 19.05 7.11 -9.13
C ILE A 176 18.02 7.98 -9.87
N ASP A 177 18.39 8.51 -11.05
CA ASP A 177 17.49 9.30 -11.89
C ASP A 177 16.41 8.44 -12.54
N VAL A 178 16.73 7.17 -12.87
CA VAL A 178 15.73 6.18 -13.32
C VAL A 178 14.67 5.95 -12.24
N ALA A 179 15.11 5.71 -10.98
CA ALA A 179 14.21 5.48 -9.86
C ALA A 179 13.33 6.71 -9.59
N ASP A 180 13.93 7.91 -9.57
CA ASP A 180 13.20 9.17 -9.38
C ASP A 180 12.23 9.46 -10.54
N GLY A 181 12.60 9.11 -11.78
CA GLY A 181 11.74 9.22 -12.96
C GLY A 181 10.52 8.29 -12.88
N ILE A 182 10.71 7.03 -12.49
CA ILE A 182 9.62 6.07 -12.27
C ILE A 182 8.68 6.60 -11.17
N ASN A 183 9.24 7.07 -10.05
CA ASN A 183 8.44 7.62 -8.96
C ASN A 183 7.60 8.83 -9.40
N ALA A 184 8.19 9.78 -10.12
CA ALA A 184 7.50 10.95 -10.64
C ALA A 184 6.32 10.59 -11.57
N VAL A 185 6.49 9.55 -12.40
CA VAL A 185 5.42 9.02 -13.26
C VAL A 185 4.30 8.43 -12.42
N VAL A 186 4.61 7.58 -11.45
CA VAL A 186 3.62 6.95 -10.56
C VAL A 186 2.81 8.01 -9.80
N ASP A 187 3.47 9.03 -9.26
CA ASP A 187 2.78 10.15 -8.59
C ASP A 187 1.84 10.90 -9.55
N GLY A 188 2.28 11.14 -10.78
CA GLY A 188 1.46 11.76 -11.82
C GLY A 188 0.23 10.92 -12.20
N LEU A 189 0.37 9.61 -12.28
CA LEU A 189 -0.72 8.67 -12.55
C LEU A 189 -1.72 8.63 -11.39
N HIS A 190 -1.26 8.62 -10.14
CA HIS A 190 -2.13 8.74 -8.96
C HIS A 190 -2.90 10.06 -8.96
N MET A 191 -2.24 11.15 -9.30
CA MET A 191 -2.89 12.46 -9.40
C MET A 191 -3.99 12.46 -10.46
N ALA A 192 -3.75 11.90 -11.65
CA ALA A 192 -4.73 11.82 -12.73
C ALA A 192 -5.94 10.94 -12.32
N MET A 193 -5.69 9.80 -11.69
CA MET A 193 -6.75 8.90 -11.20
C MET A 193 -7.56 9.55 -10.07
N ALA A 194 -6.92 10.19 -9.11
CA ALA A 194 -7.57 10.89 -8.01
C ALA A 194 -8.47 12.04 -8.52
N ALA A 195 -8.00 12.79 -9.52
CA ALA A 195 -8.75 13.87 -10.16
C ALA A 195 -9.98 13.39 -10.96
N GLY A 196 -10.13 12.06 -11.15
CA GLY A 196 -11.24 11.49 -11.90
C GLY A 196 -11.11 11.69 -13.41
N ASN A 197 -9.87 11.70 -13.93
CA ASN A 197 -9.64 11.71 -15.38
C ASN A 197 -10.25 10.45 -16.00
N GLU A 198 -11.23 10.61 -16.90
CA GLU A 198 -11.98 9.52 -17.53
C GLU A 198 -11.12 8.58 -18.41
N PHE A 199 -9.95 9.07 -18.85
CA PHE A 199 -8.97 8.27 -19.61
C PHE A 199 -8.00 7.50 -18.72
N MET A 200 -8.10 7.65 -17.39
CA MET A 200 -7.24 6.98 -16.41
C MET A 200 -8.05 5.96 -15.61
N ASN A 201 -7.80 4.69 -15.90
CA ASN A 201 -8.27 3.54 -15.14
C ASN A 201 -7.08 2.68 -14.72
N GLU A 202 -7.36 1.59 -14.03
CA GLU A 202 -6.36 0.63 -13.52
C GLU A 202 -5.47 0.07 -14.65
N ASP A 203 -6.07 -0.44 -15.73
CA ASP A 203 -5.33 -0.99 -16.87
C ASP A 203 -4.41 0.06 -17.50
N ARG A 204 -4.91 1.30 -17.65
CA ARG A 204 -4.13 2.39 -18.22
C ARG A 204 -3.01 2.84 -17.30
N PHE A 205 -3.25 2.86 -15.99
CA PHE A 205 -2.22 3.16 -14.99
C PHE A 205 -1.07 2.14 -15.09
N LEU A 206 -1.39 0.85 -15.00
CA LEU A 206 -0.39 -0.24 -15.06
C LEU A 206 0.34 -0.23 -16.40
N HIS A 207 -0.37 -0.08 -17.49
CA HIS A 207 0.24 -0.01 -18.82
C HIS A 207 1.27 1.13 -18.90
N LEU A 208 0.93 2.33 -18.47
CA LEU A 208 1.82 3.49 -18.52
C LEU A 208 2.99 3.33 -17.56
N ALA A 209 2.75 2.91 -16.31
CA ALA A 209 3.79 2.72 -15.32
C ALA A 209 4.84 1.71 -15.81
N LEU A 210 4.40 0.55 -16.30
CA LEU A 210 5.30 -0.49 -16.81
C LEU A 210 5.99 -0.10 -18.12
N SER A 211 5.28 0.54 -19.06
CA SER A 211 5.89 0.98 -20.31
C SER A 211 6.99 2.00 -20.08
N ILE A 212 6.76 2.99 -19.22
CA ILE A 212 7.75 4.01 -18.91
C ILE A 212 8.90 3.44 -18.07
N ALA A 213 8.62 2.54 -17.12
CA ALA A 213 9.68 1.83 -16.40
C ALA A 213 10.57 1.03 -17.35
N SER A 214 9.98 0.35 -18.35
CA SER A 214 10.73 -0.37 -19.38
C SER A 214 11.65 0.55 -20.19
N GLU A 215 11.14 1.70 -20.64
CA GLU A 215 11.94 2.68 -21.38
C GLU A 215 13.08 3.28 -20.53
N LEU A 216 12.80 3.66 -19.28
CA LEU A 216 13.80 4.26 -18.39
C LEU A 216 14.89 3.27 -17.99
N THR A 217 14.54 2.01 -17.79
CA THR A 217 15.51 0.95 -17.46
C THR A 217 16.27 0.41 -18.66
N GLY A 218 15.81 0.69 -19.88
CA GLY A 218 16.33 0.05 -21.10
C GLY A 218 16.03 -1.44 -21.17
N TYR A 219 14.97 -1.91 -20.49
CA TYR A 219 14.56 -3.32 -20.49
C TYR A 219 14.12 -3.78 -21.87
N ARG A 220 14.82 -4.75 -22.44
CA ARG A 220 14.56 -5.32 -23.77
C ARG A 220 14.09 -6.78 -23.74
N GLY A 221 13.73 -7.28 -22.55
CA GLY A 221 13.25 -8.65 -22.40
C GLY A 221 11.96 -8.92 -23.17
N SER A 222 11.75 -10.18 -23.51
CA SER A 222 10.61 -10.64 -24.31
C SER A 222 9.31 -10.07 -23.76
N SER A 223 8.57 -9.41 -24.62
CA SER A 223 7.23 -8.89 -24.38
C SER A 223 6.27 -10.01 -23.92
N SER A 224 6.33 -10.38 -22.66
CA SER A 224 5.21 -11.07 -22.02
C SER A 224 4.12 -10.03 -21.81
N ARG A 225 3.21 -9.94 -22.78
CA ARG A 225 2.03 -9.09 -22.73
C ARG A 225 1.27 -9.34 -21.42
N PRO A 226 0.78 -8.31 -20.74
CA PRO A 226 -0.14 -8.45 -19.59
C PRO A 226 -1.41 -9.26 -19.93
N GLU A 227 -1.76 -9.37 -21.22
CA GLU A 227 -2.95 -10.06 -21.71
C GLU A 227 -2.99 -11.58 -21.43
N GLU A 228 -1.85 -12.25 -21.21
CA GLU A 228 -1.86 -13.71 -21.02
C GLU A 228 -2.07 -14.16 -19.58
N ARG A 229 -1.73 -13.34 -18.58
CA ARG A 229 -1.92 -13.74 -17.17
C ARG A 229 -3.39 -13.70 -16.70
N HIS A 230 -4.22 -12.82 -17.27
CA HIS A 230 -5.66 -12.75 -16.94
C HIS A 230 -6.47 -13.93 -17.51
N ARG A 231 -5.94 -14.70 -18.50
CA ARG A 231 -6.63 -15.87 -19.05
C ARG A 231 -6.30 -17.21 -18.38
N ALA A 232 -5.23 -17.27 -17.60
CA ALA A 232 -4.81 -18.54 -16.97
C ALA A 232 -5.56 -18.88 -15.67
N GLY A 233 -6.34 -17.95 -15.10
CA GLY A 233 -7.14 -18.15 -13.86
C GLY A 233 -8.58 -18.62 -14.08
N GLY A 234 -9.04 -18.79 -15.32
CA GLY A 234 -10.39 -19.26 -15.66
C GLY A 234 -10.51 -20.77 -15.56
N VAL A 235 -10.75 -21.29 -14.38
CA VAL A 235 -11.06 -22.71 -14.13
C VAL A 235 -12.32 -23.12 -14.89
N GLY A 236 -12.14 -24.16 -15.73
CA GLY A 236 -13.19 -24.78 -16.50
C GLY A 236 -14.40 -25.22 -15.70
N ARG A 237 -15.57 -24.87 -16.18
CA ARG A 237 -16.80 -25.61 -15.89
C ARG A 237 -17.26 -26.28 -17.19
N ASN A 238 -17.01 -27.56 -17.27
CA ASN A 238 -17.67 -28.47 -18.18
C ASN A 238 -19.16 -28.50 -17.86
N GLY A 239 -19.98 -28.32 -18.90
CA GLY A 239 -21.40 -28.66 -18.91
C GLY A 239 -21.79 -29.16 -20.31
N PRO A 240 -22.69 -30.13 -20.44
CA PRO A 240 -22.70 -31.07 -21.54
C PRO A 240 -23.48 -30.60 -22.78
N SER A 241 -23.02 -31.16 -23.88
CA SER A 241 -23.57 -31.18 -25.23
C SER A 241 -25.06 -31.53 -25.31
N GLY A 242 -25.81 -30.80 -26.13
CA GLY A 242 -27.12 -31.18 -26.68
C GLY A 242 -27.29 -30.61 -28.09
N PRO A 243 -28.00 -31.28 -28.99
CA PRO A 243 -27.71 -31.29 -30.42
C PRO A 243 -28.46 -30.26 -31.28
N ALA A 244 -27.92 -30.18 -32.49
CA ALA A 244 -28.34 -29.33 -33.61
C ALA A 244 -29.81 -29.43 -33.99
N SER A 245 -30.41 -28.31 -34.42
CA SER A 245 -31.47 -28.30 -35.41
C SER A 245 -31.34 -27.11 -36.36
N SER A 246 -31.36 -27.47 -37.61
CA SER A 246 -31.37 -26.68 -38.82
C SER A 246 -32.63 -25.80 -38.98
N GLY A 247 -32.46 -24.62 -39.59
CA GLY A 247 -33.63 -23.77 -39.97
C GLY A 247 -33.21 -22.57 -40.82
N SER A 248 -33.25 -22.75 -42.10
CA SER A 248 -33.21 -21.82 -43.24
C SER A 248 -34.20 -20.66 -43.12
N SER A 249 -33.87 -19.47 -43.53
CA SER A 249 -34.40 -18.70 -44.67
C SER A 249 -34.29 -17.18 -44.54
N ARG A 250 -33.56 -16.60 -45.42
CA ARG A 250 -33.85 -15.49 -46.38
C ARG A 250 -34.90 -14.43 -46.01
N ARG A 251 -34.50 -13.20 -46.17
CA ARG A 251 -34.94 -12.04 -47.00
C ARG A 251 -34.59 -10.74 -46.28
N ARG A 252 -33.75 -9.91 -46.88
CA ARG A 252 -33.91 -8.84 -47.88
C ARG A 252 -34.77 -7.66 -47.48
N SER A 253 -34.16 -6.52 -47.71
CA SER A 253 -34.69 -5.19 -48.07
C SER A 253 -35.04 -4.28 -46.89
N ALA A 254 -34.66 -3.09 -46.84
CA ALA A 254 -34.31 -1.96 -47.65
C ALA A 254 -34.64 -0.67 -46.90
N CYS A 255 -33.76 0.27 -46.99
CA CYS A 255 -34.03 1.69 -47.27
C CYS A 255 -34.97 2.47 -46.35
N GLY A 256 -34.49 3.60 -45.84
CA GLY A 256 -35.28 4.71 -45.30
C GLY A 256 -34.44 5.83 -44.75
N ARG A 257 -34.16 6.80 -45.58
CA ARG A 257 -33.60 8.14 -45.24
C ARG A 257 -34.59 8.95 -44.43
N ALA A 258 -34.08 9.87 -43.63
CA ALA A 258 -34.29 11.30 -43.57
C ALA A 258 -34.44 11.79 -42.15
N ALA A 259 -33.52 12.63 -41.73
CA ALA A 259 -33.67 14.07 -41.55
C ALA A 259 -34.62 14.50 -40.42
N GLY A 260 -34.06 15.26 -39.51
CA GLY A 260 -34.65 16.04 -38.44
C GLY A 260 -33.59 16.50 -37.49
#